data_46d342f0c1ac3bcdf2aab7ccc46a5d27
#
_entry.id   46d342f0c1ac3bcdf2aab7ccc46a5d27
#
_cell.length_a   1.000
_cell.length_b   1.000
_cell.length_c   1.000
_cell.angle_alpha   90.00
_cell.angle_beta   90.00
_cell.angle_gamma   90.00
#
_symmetry.space_group_name_H-M   'P 1'
#
loop_
_entity.id
_entity.type
_entity.pdbx_description
1 polymer ?
#
loop_
_entity_poly.entity_id
_entity_poly.type
_entity_poly.pdbx_seq_one_letter_code
_entity_poly.pdbx_strand_id
1 'polypeptide(L)'
;GTVNMVAKTILNKGITLGIIPAGSGNGLARSLGLPMRTELALDKIIEGKTQIIDSGDVNNMPFFCTSGVGFDAHIGNLFATSVKRGLKSYVKIIWKEFSSYKPKTYKLKYNNIEIERTAFLITVGNAGQYGNDFYIAPGAVMNDGLFHVSILRPFKFYEVFGLLSKIMRRKADTSKLIETFACSELHIERTEKDFIHMDGEPALTEKSIIFKCVPDSIKAIVGDTFKAV
;
A
#
# COMPACT_ATOMS: atom_id res chain seq x y z
N GLY A 1 6.21 9.18 -5.81
CA GLY A 1 6.61 10.41 -5.07
C GLY A 1 8.09 10.43 -4.69
N THR A 2 8.59 11.57 -4.13
CA THR A 2 10.01 11.75 -3.83
C THR A 2 10.62 10.62 -3.00
N VAL A 3 9.94 10.18 -1.94
CA VAL A 3 10.41 9.09 -1.08
C VAL A 3 10.62 7.79 -1.88
N ASN A 4 9.66 7.43 -2.72
CA ASN A 4 9.76 6.24 -3.56
C ASN A 4 10.93 6.34 -4.55
N MET A 5 11.15 7.50 -5.18
CA MET A 5 12.28 7.72 -6.10
C MET A 5 13.63 7.56 -5.39
N VAL A 6 13.78 8.15 -4.20
CA VAL A 6 15.01 8.03 -3.40
C VAL A 6 15.23 6.59 -2.95
N ALA A 7 14.19 5.95 -2.40
CA ALA A 7 14.25 4.57 -1.93
C ALA A 7 14.64 3.60 -3.05
N LYS A 8 14.09 3.74 -4.26
CA LYS A 8 14.52 2.99 -5.45
C LYS A 8 16.00 3.14 -5.77
N THR A 9 16.52 4.36 -5.62
CA THR A 9 17.92 4.65 -5.95
C THR A 9 18.90 4.00 -4.97
N ILE A 10 18.52 3.87 -3.69
CA ILE A 10 19.38 3.34 -2.62
C ILE A 10 19.09 1.86 -2.30
N LEU A 11 18.14 1.24 -2.99
CA LEU A 11 17.76 -0.16 -2.80
C LEU A 11 19.00 -1.08 -2.85
N ASN A 12 19.18 -1.94 -1.84
CA ASN A 12 20.29 -2.88 -1.71
C ASN A 12 21.71 -2.24 -1.70
N LYS A 13 21.82 -0.93 -1.41
CA LYS A 13 23.13 -0.22 -1.40
C LYS A 13 23.69 0.04 0.00
N GLY A 14 23.04 -0.43 1.05
CA GLY A 14 23.48 -0.19 2.43
C GLY A 14 23.37 1.27 2.90
N ILE A 15 22.76 2.15 2.08
CA ILE A 15 22.53 3.55 2.42
C ILE A 15 21.28 3.65 3.30
N THR A 16 21.40 4.40 4.40
CA THR A 16 20.28 4.60 5.32
C THR A 16 19.31 5.66 4.81
N LEU A 17 18.03 5.31 4.73
CA LEU A 17 16.95 6.22 4.39
C LEU A 17 16.46 6.97 5.63
N GLY A 18 16.57 8.30 5.63
CA GLY A 18 15.91 9.18 6.59
C GLY A 18 14.75 9.92 5.91
N ILE A 19 13.60 10.03 6.56
CA ILE A 19 12.42 10.70 6.00
C ILE A 19 11.97 11.85 6.89
N ILE A 20 11.85 13.03 6.31
CA ILE A 20 11.14 14.18 6.91
C ILE A 20 9.77 14.24 6.27
N PRO A 21 8.68 14.03 7.03
CA PRO A 21 7.33 13.98 6.48
C PRO A 21 6.85 15.36 6.02
N ALA A 22 6.80 15.59 4.70
CA ALA A 22 6.33 16.85 4.10
C ALA A 22 5.23 16.61 3.04
N GLY A 23 4.85 15.36 2.80
CA GLY A 23 3.82 14.98 1.85
C GLY A 23 2.41 15.00 2.44
N SER A 24 1.40 14.77 1.59
CA SER A 24 -0.02 14.72 2.01
C SER A 24 -0.40 13.46 2.76
N GLY A 25 0.19 12.31 2.44
CA GLY A 25 -0.16 11.01 3.04
C GLY A 25 0.89 10.48 4.01
N ASN A 26 2.17 10.65 3.67
CA ASN A 26 3.34 10.22 4.43
C ASN A 26 3.29 8.74 4.86
N GLY A 27 2.79 7.84 4.00
CA GLY A 27 2.52 6.44 4.33
C GLY A 27 3.74 5.72 4.86
N LEU A 28 4.89 5.80 4.17
CA LEU A 28 6.13 5.14 4.60
C LEU A 28 6.65 5.72 5.92
N ALA A 29 6.70 7.04 6.07
CA ALA A 29 7.16 7.68 7.31
C ALA A 29 6.29 7.26 8.52
N ARG A 30 4.97 7.22 8.35
CA ARG A 30 4.04 6.74 9.39
C ARG A 30 4.25 5.25 9.72
N SER A 31 4.49 4.41 8.71
CA SER A 31 4.74 2.99 8.92
C SER A 31 6.09 2.73 9.60
N LEU A 32 7.07 3.57 9.36
CA LEU A 32 8.36 3.58 10.08
C LEU A 32 8.25 4.18 11.49
N GLY A 33 7.05 4.61 11.92
CA GLY A 33 6.84 5.17 13.26
C GLY A 33 7.42 6.57 13.46
N LEU A 34 7.74 7.28 12.37
CA LEU A 34 8.31 8.61 12.44
C LEU A 34 7.26 9.66 12.82
N PRO A 35 7.62 10.66 13.65
CA PRO A 35 6.75 11.79 13.96
C PRO A 35 6.43 12.61 12.71
N MET A 36 5.21 13.18 12.65
CA MET A 36 4.78 13.99 11.49
C MET A 36 5.23 15.45 11.57
N ARG A 37 5.78 15.90 12.70
CA ARG A 37 6.39 17.22 12.85
C ARG A 37 7.86 17.17 12.39
N THR A 38 8.25 18.13 11.57
CA THR A 38 9.60 18.20 10.95
C THR A 38 10.71 18.15 11.99
N GLU A 39 10.60 18.95 13.07
CA GLU A 39 11.62 19.04 14.11
C GLU A 39 11.82 17.68 14.80
N LEU A 40 10.72 17.04 15.18
CA LEU A 40 10.77 15.73 15.83
C LEU A 40 11.25 14.61 14.90
N ALA A 41 10.99 14.73 13.59
CA ALA A 41 11.50 13.78 12.61
C ALA A 41 13.03 13.94 12.42
N LEU A 42 13.53 15.18 12.46
CA LEU A 42 14.98 15.48 12.47
C LEU A 42 15.65 14.89 13.71
N ASP A 43 15.05 15.03 14.90
CA ASP A 43 15.57 14.44 16.14
C ASP A 43 15.73 12.91 15.99
N LYS A 44 14.74 12.22 15.38
CA LYS A 44 14.84 10.76 15.13
C LYS A 44 15.97 10.42 14.13
N ILE A 45 16.22 11.27 13.14
CA ILE A 45 17.35 11.08 12.22
C ILE A 45 18.67 11.25 12.96
N ILE A 46 18.78 12.22 13.86
CA ILE A 46 19.98 12.47 14.69
C ILE A 46 20.21 11.33 15.68
N GLU A 47 19.14 10.82 16.33
CA GLU A 47 19.20 9.63 17.19
C GLU A 47 19.78 8.41 16.47
N GLY A 48 19.53 8.30 15.16
CA GLY A 48 20.16 7.29 14.31
C GLY A 48 19.66 5.87 14.52
N LYS A 49 18.50 5.66 15.17
CA LYS A 49 17.91 4.33 15.32
C LYS A 49 17.46 3.80 13.96
N THR A 50 18.03 2.69 13.52
CA THR A 50 17.77 2.12 12.21
C THR A 50 17.18 0.72 12.30
N GLN A 51 16.42 0.34 11.26
CA GLN A 51 15.99 -1.03 11.00
C GLN A 51 16.21 -1.35 9.51
N ILE A 52 16.42 -2.62 9.23
CA ILE A 52 16.38 -3.14 7.87
C ILE A 52 14.94 -3.54 7.61
N ILE A 53 14.40 -3.08 6.48
CA ILE A 53 13.03 -3.33 6.07
C ILE A 53 12.97 -3.97 4.70
N ASP A 54 11.89 -4.64 4.43
CA ASP A 54 11.58 -5.26 3.14
C ASP A 54 11.07 -4.21 2.15
N SER A 55 11.10 -4.56 0.89
CA SER A 55 10.37 -3.86 -0.16
C SER A 55 9.53 -4.86 -0.96
N GLY A 56 8.62 -4.33 -1.75
CA GLY A 56 7.90 -5.13 -2.73
C GLY A 56 8.45 -4.87 -4.13
N ASP A 57 8.39 -5.88 -4.97
CA ASP A 57 8.55 -5.78 -6.41
C ASP A 57 7.26 -6.21 -7.09
N VAL A 58 6.81 -5.46 -8.07
CA VAL A 58 5.71 -5.84 -8.95
C VAL A 58 6.14 -5.72 -10.40
N ASN A 59 6.29 -6.84 -11.08
CA ASN A 59 6.75 -6.91 -12.47
C ASN A 59 8.04 -6.09 -12.71
N ASN A 60 9.06 -6.25 -11.86
CA ASN A 60 10.33 -5.51 -11.83
C ASN A 60 10.19 -3.99 -11.50
N MET A 61 9.11 -3.61 -10.85
CA MET A 61 8.90 -2.25 -10.37
C MET A 61 8.82 -2.25 -8.84
N PRO A 62 9.77 -1.67 -8.12
CA PRO A 62 9.78 -1.68 -6.67
C PRO A 62 8.76 -0.71 -6.05
N PHE A 63 8.16 -1.15 -4.93
CA PHE A 63 7.32 -0.34 -4.05
C PHE A 63 7.68 -0.58 -2.57
N PHE A 64 7.29 0.32 -1.68
CA PHE A 64 7.77 0.31 -0.29
C PHE A 64 6.64 0.27 0.75
N CYS A 65 5.46 0.76 0.39
CA CYS A 65 4.28 0.71 1.26
C CYS A 65 3.27 -0.30 0.76
N THR A 66 2.57 0.06 -0.29
CA THR A 66 1.45 -0.72 -0.81
C THR A 66 1.42 -0.69 -2.32
N SER A 67 0.97 -1.77 -2.90
CA SER A 67 0.62 -1.84 -4.31
C SER A 67 -0.71 -2.59 -4.45
N GLY A 68 -1.34 -2.53 -5.61
CA GLY A 68 -2.60 -3.26 -5.77
C GLY A 68 -3.33 -2.98 -7.06
N VAL A 69 -4.47 -3.64 -7.19
CA VAL A 69 -5.36 -3.62 -8.35
C VAL A 69 -6.78 -3.28 -7.95
N GLY A 70 -7.54 -2.74 -8.85
CA GLY A 70 -8.96 -2.48 -8.64
C GLY A 70 -9.26 -1.01 -8.47
N PHE A 71 -10.19 -0.68 -7.58
CA PHE A 71 -10.70 0.67 -7.41
C PHE A 71 -9.62 1.69 -7.00
N ASP A 72 -8.70 1.32 -6.14
CA ASP A 72 -7.60 2.18 -5.68
C ASP A 72 -6.64 2.55 -6.83
N ALA A 73 -6.30 1.59 -7.68
CA ALA A 73 -5.49 1.84 -8.88
C ALA A 73 -6.24 2.71 -9.91
N HIS A 74 -7.55 2.48 -10.08
CA HIS A 74 -8.42 3.31 -10.91
C HIS A 74 -8.45 4.76 -10.43
N ILE A 75 -8.68 4.99 -9.14
CA ILE A 75 -8.66 6.34 -8.53
C ILE A 75 -7.28 6.97 -8.62
N GLY A 76 -6.21 6.20 -8.40
CA GLY A 76 -4.83 6.66 -8.55
C GLY A 76 -4.57 7.23 -9.95
N ASN A 77 -5.01 6.52 -11.00
CA ASN A 77 -4.89 6.97 -12.38
C ASN A 77 -5.68 8.25 -12.66
N LEU A 78 -6.94 8.31 -12.24
CA LEU A 78 -7.77 9.51 -12.41
C LEU A 78 -7.21 10.73 -11.68
N PHE A 79 -6.64 10.52 -10.48
CA PHE A 79 -6.03 11.58 -9.71
C PHE A 79 -4.71 12.06 -10.33
N ALA A 80 -3.90 11.15 -10.87
CA ALA A 80 -2.64 11.49 -11.54
C ALA A 80 -2.87 12.37 -12.79
N THR A 81 -3.97 12.16 -13.49
CA THR A 81 -4.37 12.95 -14.68
C THR A 81 -5.18 14.20 -14.33
N SER A 82 -5.59 14.37 -13.07
CA SER A 82 -6.39 15.52 -12.63
C SER A 82 -5.57 16.80 -12.53
N VAL A 83 -6.12 17.90 -13.05
CA VAL A 83 -5.54 19.25 -12.95
C VAL A 83 -5.59 19.76 -11.51
N LYS A 84 -6.63 19.40 -10.76
CA LYS A 84 -6.82 19.83 -9.36
C LYS A 84 -6.23 18.79 -8.40
N ARG A 85 -5.17 19.16 -7.70
CA ARG A 85 -4.53 18.35 -6.67
C ARG A 85 -5.05 18.64 -5.27
N GLY A 86 -4.80 17.73 -4.32
CA GLY A 86 -5.16 17.87 -2.90
C GLY A 86 -6.27 16.92 -2.45
N LEU A 87 -6.38 16.75 -1.14
CA LEU A 87 -7.28 15.78 -0.50
C LEU A 87 -8.75 15.97 -0.89
N LYS A 88 -9.23 17.22 -0.99
CA LYS A 88 -10.61 17.50 -1.39
C LYS A 88 -10.93 17.01 -2.80
N SER A 89 -9.99 17.18 -3.74
CA SER A 89 -10.14 16.71 -5.11
C SER A 89 -10.14 15.18 -5.16
N TYR A 90 -9.25 14.54 -4.41
CA TYR A 90 -9.15 13.10 -4.28
C TYR A 90 -10.46 12.48 -3.76
N VAL A 91 -11.01 13.03 -2.66
CA VAL A 91 -12.28 12.57 -2.09
C VAL A 91 -13.44 12.73 -3.08
N LYS A 92 -13.48 13.87 -3.82
CA LYS A 92 -14.54 14.10 -4.83
C LYS A 92 -14.47 13.06 -5.96
N ILE A 93 -13.26 12.69 -6.43
CA ILE A 93 -13.09 11.66 -7.44
C ILE A 93 -13.58 10.31 -6.91
N ILE A 94 -13.19 9.93 -5.69
CA ILE A 94 -13.66 8.70 -5.06
C ILE A 94 -15.19 8.62 -5.05
N TRP A 95 -15.87 9.64 -4.57
CA TRP A 95 -17.35 9.65 -4.50
C TRP A 95 -18.02 9.54 -5.87
N LYS A 96 -17.46 10.23 -6.87
CA LYS A 96 -17.99 10.18 -8.24
C LYS A 96 -17.84 8.77 -8.85
N GLU A 97 -16.65 8.19 -8.71
CA GLU A 97 -16.33 6.91 -9.32
C GLU A 97 -16.93 5.72 -8.55
N PHE A 98 -17.15 5.86 -7.26
CA PHE A 98 -17.63 4.77 -6.40
C PHE A 98 -18.94 4.14 -6.90
N SER A 99 -19.88 4.95 -7.37
CA SER A 99 -21.19 4.47 -7.85
C SER A 99 -21.14 3.82 -9.23
N SER A 100 -20.15 4.14 -10.04
CA SER A 100 -19.98 3.65 -11.42
C SER A 100 -18.99 2.49 -11.55
N TYR A 101 -18.08 2.35 -10.58
CA TYR A 101 -17.06 1.32 -10.62
C TYR A 101 -17.65 -0.08 -10.43
N LYS A 102 -17.28 -1.00 -11.33
CA LYS A 102 -17.69 -2.40 -11.26
C LYS A 102 -16.54 -3.25 -10.75
N PRO A 103 -16.76 -4.03 -9.67
CA PRO A 103 -15.77 -4.99 -9.19
C PRO A 103 -15.35 -5.95 -10.30
N LYS A 104 -14.06 -6.32 -10.31
CA LYS A 104 -13.48 -7.22 -11.32
C LYS A 104 -13.14 -8.57 -10.71
N THR A 105 -13.08 -9.60 -11.55
CA THR A 105 -12.69 -10.95 -11.12
C THR A 105 -11.21 -11.17 -11.41
N TYR A 106 -10.52 -11.72 -10.42
CA TYR A 106 -9.09 -12.01 -10.44
C TYR A 106 -8.83 -13.46 -10.05
N LYS A 107 -7.90 -14.10 -10.74
CA LYS A 107 -7.32 -15.37 -10.29
C LYS A 107 -6.05 -15.06 -9.51
N LEU A 108 -5.94 -15.66 -8.34
CA LEU A 108 -4.84 -15.40 -7.39
C LEU A 108 -4.15 -16.73 -7.11
N LYS A 109 -2.81 -16.72 -7.17
CA LYS A 109 -1.99 -17.89 -6.84
C LYS A 109 -0.91 -17.47 -5.85
N TYR A 110 -0.89 -18.12 -4.69
CA TYR A 110 0.04 -17.89 -3.59
C TYR A 110 0.13 -19.14 -2.69
N ASN A 111 1.26 -19.39 -2.05
CA ASN A 111 1.43 -20.50 -1.09
C ASN A 111 0.88 -21.86 -1.59
N ASN A 112 1.03 -22.18 -2.88
CA ASN A 112 0.44 -23.35 -3.55
C ASN A 112 -1.10 -23.40 -3.56
N ILE A 113 -1.75 -22.30 -3.25
CA ILE A 113 -3.21 -22.13 -3.30
C ILE A 113 -3.57 -21.33 -4.55
N GLU A 114 -4.60 -21.75 -5.25
CA GLU A 114 -5.19 -21.02 -6.37
C GLU A 114 -6.65 -20.75 -6.08
N ILE A 115 -7.05 -19.49 -6.16
CA ILE A 115 -8.43 -19.04 -5.89
C ILE A 115 -8.86 -18.03 -6.95
N GLU A 116 -10.17 -17.96 -7.16
CA GLU A 116 -10.78 -16.90 -7.96
C GLU A 116 -11.65 -16.03 -7.04
N ARG A 117 -11.51 -14.70 -7.16
CA ARG A 117 -12.26 -13.73 -6.36
C ARG A 117 -12.74 -12.56 -7.21
N THR A 118 -14.01 -12.21 -7.05
CA THR A 118 -14.51 -10.91 -7.49
C THR A 118 -14.22 -9.91 -6.37
N ALA A 119 -13.45 -8.88 -6.69
CA ALA A 119 -12.99 -7.89 -5.72
C ALA A 119 -13.27 -6.46 -6.18
N PHE A 120 -13.58 -5.59 -5.23
CA PHE A 120 -13.61 -4.14 -5.42
C PHE A 120 -12.19 -3.57 -5.54
N LEU A 121 -11.29 -4.07 -4.69
CA LEU A 121 -9.84 -3.85 -4.77
C LEU A 121 -9.09 -5.02 -4.13
N ILE A 122 -7.83 -5.19 -4.52
CA ILE A 122 -6.87 -6.09 -3.86
C ILE A 122 -5.62 -5.27 -3.56
N THR A 123 -5.29 -5.14 -2.28
CA THR A 123 -4.09 -4.45 -1.82
C THR A 123 -3.04 -5.46 -1.37
N VAL A 124 -1.83 -5.26 -1.84
CA VAL A 124 -0.62 -5.98 -1.43
C VAL A 124 0.20 -5.03 -0.56
N GLY A 125 0.18 -5.26 0.74
CA GLY A 125 0.81 -4.40 1.73
C GLY A 125 2.15 -4.95 2.20
N ASN A 126 3.24 -4.24 1.91
CA ASN A 126 4.50 -4.32 2.64
C ASN A 126 4.42 -3.50 3.94
N ALA A 127 3.59 -2.44 3.92
CA ALA A 127 3.21 -1.63 5.06
C ALA A 127 1.70 -1.66 5.27
N GLY A 128 1.23 -1.40 6.49
CA GLY A 128 -0.18 -1.57 6.87
C GLY A 128 -1.13 -0.50 6.33
N GLN A 129 -0.63 0.64 5.84
CA GLN A 129 -1.46 1.79 5.51
C GLN A 129 -1.12 2.45 4.18
N TYR A 130 -2.13 3.06 3.56
CA TYR A 130 -1.95 3.95 2.41
C TYR A 130 -1.37 5.32 2.78
N GLY A 131 -1.47 5.72 4.04
CA GLY A 131 -1.20 7.04 4.59
C GLY A 131 -2.40 7.60 5.33
N ASN A 132 -2.21 8.74 6.04
CA ASN A 132 -3.25 9.41 6.83
C ASN A 132 -4.04 8.47 7.77
N ASP A 133 -3.36 7.48 8.35
CA ASP A 133 -3.93 6.46 9.25
C ASP A 133 -5.03 5.59 8.61
N PHE A 134 -5.00 5.44 7.28
CA PHE A 134 -5.90 4.56 6.54
C PHE A 134 -5.31 3.15 6.42
N TYR A 135 -5.59 2.29 7.43
CA TYR A 135 -4.98 0.96 7.57
C TYR A 135 -5.78 -0.11 6.84
N ILE A 136 -5.38 -0.41 5.60
CA ILE A 136 -6.03 -1.45 4.77
C ILE A 136 -5.46 -2.85 5.03
N ALA A 137 -4.19 -2.94 5.40
CA ALA A 137 -3.50 -4.19 5.74
C ALA A 137 -2.88 -4.10 7.15
N PRO A 138 -3.70 -4.07 8.22
CA PRO A 138 -3.25 -3.74 9.58
C PRO A 138 -2.27 -4.76 10.17
N GLY A 139 -2.22 -5.98 9.61
CA GLY A 139 -1.27 -7.03 10.01
C GLY A 139 0.10 -6.90 9.36
N ALA A 140 0.31 -6.01 8.39
CA ALA A 140 1.59 -5.91 7.70
C ALA A 140 2.73 -5.48 8.64
N VAL A 141 3.83 -6.20 8.57
CA VAL A 141 5.10 -5.93 9.26
C VAL A 141 6.18 -5.80 8.20
N MET A 142 6.97 -4.72 8.27
CA MET A 142 7.86 -4.34 7.17
C MET A 142 9.19 -5.10 7.14
N ASN A 143 9.38 -6.11 7.98
CA ASN A 143 10.62 -6.88 8.09
C ASN A 143 10.36 -8.35 8.47
N ASP A 144 9.26 -8.93 7.98
CA ASP A 144 8.90 -10.33 8.20
C ASP A 144 9.03 -11.20 6.93
N GLY A 145 9.46 -10.60 5.80
CA GLY A 145 9.60 -11.27 4.52
C GLY A 145 8.26 -11.58 3.82
N LEU A 146 7.15 -10.99 4.28
CA LEU A 146 5.81 -11.28 3.79
C LEU A 146 5.04 -10.03 3.39
N PHE A 147 4.19 -10.17 2.40
CA PHE A 147 3.10 -9.25 2.16
C PHE A 147 1.87 -9.63 2.98
N HIS A 148 1.17 -8.64 3.48
CA HIS A 148 -0.21 -8.78 3.92
C HIS A 148 -1.16 -8.34 2.81
N VAL A 149 -1.88 -9.30 2.26
CA VAL A 149 -2.84 -9.07 1.16
C VAL A 149 -4.23 -8.87 1.75
N SER A 150 -4.92 -7.84 1.28
CA SER A 150 -6.30 -7.54 1.65
C SER A 150 -7.17 -7.51 0.39
N ILE A 151 -8.15 -8.39 0.33
CA ILE A 151 -9.14 -8.45 -0.74
C ILE A 151 -10.44 -7.84 -0.23
N LEU A 152 -10.80 -6.67 -0.72
CA LEU A 152 -12.10 -6.06 -0.45
C LEU A 152 -13.13 -6.58 -1.44
N ARG A 153 -14.08 -7.37 -0.94
CA ARG A 153 -15.19 -7.92 -1.72
C ARG A 153 -16.15 -6.81 -2.17
N PRO A 154 -16.99 -7.07 -3.18
CA PRO A 154 -18.10 -6.18 -3.51
C PRO A 154 -18.98 -5.94 -2.29
N PHE A 155 -19.40 -4.71 -2.08
CA PHE A 155 -20.20 -4.31 -0.93
C PHE A 155 -21.24 -3.25 -1.31
N LYS A 156 -22.23 -3.06 -0.45
CA LYS A 156 -23.32 -2.10 -0.67
C LYS A 156 -22.95 -0.75 -0.06
N PHE A 157 -23.46 0.32 -0.63
CA PHE A 157 -23.14 1.70 -0.23
C PHE A 157 -23.28 1.96 1.28
N TYR A 158 -24.29 1.40 1.93
CA TYR A 158 -24.49 1.60 3.37
C TYR A 158 -23.42 0.93 4.25
N GLU A 159 -22.67 -0.04 3.72
CA GLU A 159 -21.61 -0.74 4.44
C GLU A 159 -20.31 0.09 4.49
N VAL A 160 -20.18 1.13 3.65
CA VAL A 160 -19.00 2.01 3.56
C VAL A 160 -18.62 2.59 4.92
N PHE A 161 -19.59 3.12 5.67
CA PHE A 161 -19.30 3.78 6.94
C PHE A 161 -18.73 2.82 8.00
N GLY A 162 -19.30 1.61 8.07
CA GLY A 162 -18.79 0.55 8.94
C GLY A 162 -17.38 0.10 8.54
N LEU A 163 -17.14 -0.04 7.24
CA LEU A 163 -15.83 -0.40 6.69
C LEU A 163 -14.78 0.68 6.99
N LEU A 164 -15.06 1.94 6.69
CA LEU A 164 -14.16 3.06 6.97
C LEU A 164 -13.80 3.17 8.45
N SER A 165 -14.81 3.02 9.34
CA SER A 165 -14.58 3.01 10.78
C SER A 165 -13.61 1.90 11.22
N LYS A 166 -13.69 0.71 10.64
CA LYS A 166 -12.77 -0.40 10.93
C LYS A 166 -11.37 -0.13 10.39
N ILE A 167 -11.25 0.39 9.17
CA ILE A 167 -9.98 0.74 8.54
C ILE A 167 -9.23 1.79 9.39
N MET A 168 -9.91 2.87 9.79
CA MET A 168 -9.30 3.93 10.62
C MET A 168 -8.92 3.46 12.03
N ARG A 169 -9.59 2.42 12.54
CA ARG A 169 -9.29 1.81 13.85
C ARG A 169 -8.28 0.67 13.78
N ARG A 170 -7.63 0.45 12.64
CA ARG A 170 -6.68 -0.67 12.40
C ARG A 170 -7.31 -2.06 12.59
N LYS A 171 -8.60 -2.18 12.25
CA LYS A 171 -9.41 -3.41 12.38
C LYS A 171 -10.02 -3.84 11.05
N ALA A 172 -9.38 -3.50 9.93
CA ALA A 172 -9.85 -3.85 8.59
C ALA A 172 -10.05 -5.37 8.44
N ASP A 173 -9.13 -6.15 8.97
CA ASP A 173 -9.12 -7.62 9.00
C ASP A 173 -10.30 -8.24 9.77
N THR A 174 -10.93 -7.50 10.68
CA THR A 174 -12.15 -7.96 11.38
C THR A 174 -13.43 -7.75 10.55
N SER A 175 -13.33 -7.16 9.36
CA SER A 175 -14.49 -6.95 8.50
C SER A 175 -14.82 -8.19 7.69
N LYS A 176 -16.08 -8.59 7.66
CA LYS A 176 -16.56 -9.66 6.78
C LYS A 176 -16.42 -9.34 5.29
N LEU A 177 -16.21 -8.06 4.96
CA LEU A 177 -15.99 -7.58 3.59
C LEU A 177 -14.55 -7.74 3.13
N ILE A 178 -13.60 -7.92 4.07
CA ILE A 178 -12.18 -8.04 3.77
C ILE A 178 -11.72 -9.47 4.08
N GLU A 179 -11.15 -10.11 3.09
CA GLU A 179 -10.41 -11.37 3.22
C GLU A 179 -8.92 -11.04 3.26
N THR A 180 -8.19 -11.61 4.21
CA THR A 180 -6.75 -11.34 4.38
C THR A 180 -5.93 -12.61 4.42
N PHE A 181 -4.72 -12.55 3.89
CA PHE A 181 -3.71 -13.60 4.01
C PHE A 181 -2.31 -13.00 3.89
N ALA A 182 -1.29 -13.78 4.26
CA ALA A 182 0.11 -13.41 4.09
C ALA A 182 0.81 -14.34 3.10
N CYS A 183 1.72 -13.78 2.28
CA CYS A 183 2.54 -14.52 1.34
C CYS A 183 3.79 -13.73 0.96
N SER A 184 4.86 -14.42 0.56
CA SER A 184 6.07 -13.79 0.01
C SER A 184 5.97 -13.53 -1.50
N GLU A 185 5.11 -14.27 -2.20
CA GLU A 185 4.86 -14.12 -3.63
C GLU A 185 3.37 -14.26 -3.92
N LEU A 186 2.84 -13.38 -4.78
CA LEU A 186 1.45 -13.40 -5.23
C LEU A 186 1.41 -13.20 -6.74
N HIS A 187 0.76 -14.13 -7.44
CA HIS A 187 0.42 -13.97 -8.84
C HIS A 187 -1.05 -13.58 -8.95
N ILE A 188 -1.33 -12.52 -9.70
CA ILE A 188 -2.69 -12.07 -10.02
C ILE A 188 -2.87 -12.14 -11.54
N GLU A 189 -3.90 -12.84 -11.98
CA GLU A 189 -4.35 -12.83 -13.37
C GLU A 189 -5.69 -12.13 -13.48
N ARG A 190 -5.85 -11.32 -14.52
CA ARG A 190 -7.07 -10.59 -14.86
C ARG A 190 -7.39 -10.69 -16.35
N THR A 191 -8.62 -10.39 -16.73
CA THR A 191 -9.11 -10.58 -18.10
C THR A 191 -8.53 -9.59 -19.11
N GLU A 192 -8.14 -8.40 -18.67
CA GLU A 192 -7.68 -7.32 -19.53
C GLU A 192 -6.50 -6.56 -18.91
N LYS A 193 -5.74 -5.85 -19.74
CA LYS A 193 -4.75 -4.85 -19.35
C LYS A 193 -5.41 -3.70 -18.59
N ASP A 194 -4.83 -3.29 -17.47
CA ASP A 194 -5.39 -2.25 -16.62
C ASP A 194 -4.31 -1.62 -15.73
N PHE A 195 -4.69 -0.65 -14.92
CA PHE A 195 -3.80 0.00 -13.97
C PHE A 195 -3.58 -0.85 -12.71
N ILE A 196 -2.38 -0.74 -12.18
CA ILE A 196 -2.03 -1.01 -10.78
C ILE A 196 -1.62 0.31 -10.15
N HIS A 197 -1.55 0.37 -8.83
CA HIS A 197 -0.83 1.45 -8.15
C HIS A 197 0.41 0.91 -7.42
N MET A 198 1.42 1.73 -7.27
CA MET A 198 2.61 1.50 -6.47
C MET A 198 2.86 2.73 -5.61
N ASP A 199 2.68 2.60 -4.29
CA ASP A 199 2.80 3.72 -3.34
C ASP A 199 1.95 4.95 -3.76
N GLY A 200 0.78 4.68 -4.36
CA GLY A 200 -0.14 5.70 -4.87
C GLY A 200 0.14 6.22 -6.29
N GLU A 201 1.19 5.74 -6.95
CA GLU A 201 1.49 6.07 -8.36
C GLU A 201 0.92 5.01 -9.30
N PRO A 202 0.11 5.38 -10.30
CA PRO A 202 -0.48 4.42 -11.22
C PRO A 202 0.53 3.96 -12.27
N ALA A 203 0.45 2.67 -12.64
CA ALA A 203 1.17 2.09 -13.76
C ALA A 203 0.24 1.16 -14.55
N LEU A 204 0.29 1.27 -15.88
CA LEU A 204 -0.45 0.35 -16.75
C LEU A 204 0.32 -0.96 -16.87
N THR A 205 -0.33 -2.09 -16.59
CA THR A 205 0.30 -3.41 -16.65
C THR A 205 -0.56 -4.41 -17.43
N GLU A 206 0.07 -5.49 -17.85
CA GLU A 206 -0.56 -6.58 -18.58
C GLU A 206 -1.52 -7.39 -17.71
N LYS A 207 -2.07 -8.46 -18.25
CA LYS A 207 -3.06 -9.33 -17.58
C LYS A 207 -2.44 -10.10 -16.42
N SER A 208 -1.16 -10.46 -16.50
CA SER A 208 -0.43 -11.18 -15.47
C SER A 208 0.42 -10.22 -14.65
N ILE A 209 0.27 -10.27 -13.34
CA ILE A 209 0.94 -9.40 -12.38
C ILE A 209 1.58 -10.30 -11.33
N ILE A 210 2.88 -10.13 -11.11
CA ILE A 210 3.64 -10.91 -10.14
C ILE A 210 4.18 -9.95 -9.09
N PHE A 211 3.78 -10.17 -7.84
CA PHE A 211 4.31 -9.47 -6.67
C PHE A 211 5.30 -10.38 -5.95
N LYS A 212 6.47 -9.83 -5.60
CA LYS A 212 7.50 -10.55 -4.82
C LYS A 212 7.97 -9.67 -3.66
N CYS A 213 7.93 -10.20 -2.45
CA CYS A 213 8.58 -9.57 -1.31
C CYS A 213 10.09 -9.71 -1.47
N VAL A 214 10.80 -8.61 -1.30
CA VAL A 214 12.25 -8.55 -1.33
C VAL A 214 12.73 -8.25 0.09
N PRO A 215 13.11 -9.28 0.86
CA PRO A 215 13.53 -9.10 2.23
C PRO A 215 14.80 -8.26 2.36
N ASP A 216 14.98 -7.62 3.50
CA ASP A 216 16.21 -6.92 3.92
C ASP A 216 16.77 -5.91 2.90
N SER A 217 15.89 -5.26 2.17
CA SER A 217 16.26 -4.50 0.96
C SER A 217 16.63 -3.04 1.22
N ILE A 218 16.17 -2.45 2.33
CA ILE A 218 16.44 -1.04 2.70
C ILE A 218 16.72 -0.90 4.19
N LYS A 219 17.79 -0.15 4.51
CA LYS A 219 18.04 0.34 5.86
C LYS A 219 17.34 1.68 6.04
N ALA A 220 16.48 1.83 7.05
CA ALA A 220 15.73 3.06 7.28
C ALA A 220 15.81 3.51 8.74
N ILE A 221 15.75 4.83 8.95
CA ILE A 221 15.53 5.43 10.27
C ILE A 221 14.11 5.11 10.71
N VAL A 222 13.95 4.69 11.96
CA VAL A 222 12.65 4.35 12.55
C VAL A 222 12.37 5.16 13.81
N GLY A 223 11.11 5.43 14.06
CA GLY A 223 10.63 6.05 15.30
C GLY A 223 10.24 5.02 16.34
N ASP A 224 9.74 5.51 17.49
CA ASP A 224 9.48 4.69 18.68
C ASP A 224 8.29 3.73 18.51
N THR A 225 7.40 4.03 17.58
CA THR A 225 6.19 3.22 17.32
C THR A 225 6.36 2.21 16.18
N PHE A 226 7.57 2.07 15.63
CA PHE A 226 7.87 1.05 14.63
C PHE A 226 7.68 -0.35 15.20
N LYS A 227 7.00 -1.20 14.45
CA LYS A 227 6.80 -2.61 14.81
C LYS A 227 7.77 -3.46 13.99
N ALA A 228 8.72 -4.06 14.66
CA ALA A 228 9.57 -5.12 14.13
C ALA A 228 9.04 -6.50 14.56
N VAL A 229 9.42 -7.52 13.81
CA VAL A 229 9.32 -8.93 14.24
C VAL A 229 10.27 -9.18 15.40
#